data_18ae991158fdf27c1571bd9a29fafff8
#
_entry.id   18ae991158fdf27c1571bd9a29fafff8
#
_cell.length_a   1.000
_cell.length_b   1.000
_cell.length_c   1.000
_cell.angle_alpha   90.00
_cell.angle_beta   90.00
_cell.angle_gamma   90.00
#
_symmetry.space_group_name_H-M   'P 1'
#
loop_
_entity.id
_entity.type
_entity.pdbx_description
1 polymer ?
#
loop_
_entity_poly.entity_id
_entity_poly.type
_entity_poly.pdbx_seq_one_letter_code
_entity_poly.pdbx_strand_id
1 'polypeptide(L)'
;MKEENPGFARDTPRRRAPSLAMSRADELRATAKALSASGKGVLAADESTGTVGKRLASIGVENALEHRVALRELLFTTPGFETCVSGVILFDETIRSTGKSGTSFVETLTSRGVIPGIKVDAGVVALPGSPEETTTAGLDGLGERCAEYYAMGARFAKWRAVLKIDVAKGFPSALAVTENANALARYATICQENGLVPIVEPEILMDGDHDINVCFDVTRRVHDAVFSALRAHGAQLDGMILKPNMVTAGSSHPKAQGFDDEVAEMTVRALAEVVPPAVPGVLFLSGGQTEAQATDRLALMNKKDFRIAPWTLSFSYGRALQASCLKAWGGKAENVKAAQDAFAARCKANSDAAKR
;
A
#
# COMPACT_ATOMS: atom_id res chain seq x y z
N MET A 1 -51.33 40.33 -54.64
CA MET A 1 -51.51 39.55 -53.43
C MET A 1 -50.52 38.40 -53.53
N LYS A 2 -49.44 38.43 -52.75
CA LYS A 2 -48.48 37.35 -52.62
C LYS A 2 -48.68 36.73 -51.24
N GLU A 3 -49.09 35.47 -51.22
CA GLU A 3 -49.16 34.70 -50.00
C GLU A 3 -47.79 34.30 -49.50
N GLU A 4 -47.45 34.66 -48.26
CA GLU A 4 -46.27 34.21 -47.55
C GLU A 4 -46.55 32.88 -46.89
N ASN A 5 -45.69 31.91 -47.12
CA ASN A 5 -45.75 30.55 -46.55
C ASN A 5 -44.90 30.50 -45.30
N PRO A 6 -45.44 30.16 -44.10
CA PRO A 6 -44.64 30.09 -42.89
C PRO A 6 -43.84 28.77 -42.87
N GLY A 7 -42.51 28.91 -42.89
CA GLY A 7 -41.54 27.82 -42.79
C GLY A 7 -41.60 27.11 -41.42
N PHE A 8 -41.90 25.83 -41.45
CA PHE A 8 -41.79 24.93 -40.31
C PHE A 8 -40.29 24.70 -39.97
N ALA A 9 -39.82 25.27 -38.86
CA ALA A 9 -38.52 24.92 -38.27
C ALA A 9 -38.65 23.51 -37.72
N ARG A 10 -37.93 22.54 -38.31
CA ARG A 10 -37.77 21.20 -37.77
C ARG A 10 -36.74 21.24 -36.63
N ASP A 11 -37.21 21.10 -35.43
CA ASP A 11 -36.38 20.91 -34.24
C ASP A 11 -35.73 19.53 -34.31
N THR A 12 -34.46 19.48 -34.67
CA THR A 12 -33.67 18.25 -34.67
C THR A 12 -33.22 17.99 -33.23
N PRO A 13 -33.58 16.83 -32.62
CA PRO A 13 -33.12 16.52 -31.28
C PRO A 13 -31.57 16.42 -31.26
N ARG A 14 -30.94 17.28 -30.50
CA ARG A 14 -29.49 17.19 -30.22
C ARG A 14 -29.22 15.80 -29.63
N ARG A 15 -28.56 14.94 -30.39
CA ARG A 15 -27.99 13.68 -29.91
C ARG A 15 -27.06 14.02 -28.75
N ARG A 16 -27.41 13.63 -27.52
CA ARG A 16 -26.45 13.57 -26.43
C ARG A 16 -25.29 12.71 -26.90
N ALA A 17 -24.07 13.27 -26.91
CA ALA A 17 -22.86 12.50 -27.12
C ALA A 17 -22.85 11.36 -26.11
N PRO A 18 -22.52 10.11 -26.50
CA PRO A 18 -22.37 9.02 -25.56
C PRO A 18 -21.28 9.46 -24.56
N SER A 19 -21.55 9.30 -23.26
CA SER A 19 -20.51 9.45 -22.25
C SER A 19 -19.44 8.42 -22.58
N LEU A 20 -18.26 8.88 -22.99
CA LEU A 20 -17.11 8.02 -23.23
C LEU A 20 -16.85 7.29 -21.91
N ALA A 21 -17.09 5.97 -21.87
CA ALA A 21 -16.70 5.14 -20.75
C ALA A 21 -15.18 5.32 -20.57
N MET A 22 -14.76 5.58 -19.34
CA MET A 22 -13.35 5.78 -19.01
C MET A 22 -12.54 4.54 -19.42
N SER A 23 -11.40 4.72 -20.07
CA SER A 23 -10.57 3.58 -20.44
C SER A 23 -10.00 2.91 -19.18
N ARG A 24 -9.65 1.63 -19.29
CA ARG A 24 -8.99 0.90 -18.17
C ARG A 24 -7.73 1.64 -17.70
N ALA A 25 -6.93 2.15 -18.61
CA ALA A 25 -5.74 2.92 -18.30
C ALA A 25 -6.05 4.20 -17.52
N ASP A 26 -7.14 4.90 -17.87
CA ASP A 26 -7.55 6.11 -17.16
C ASP A 26 -8.13 5.79 -15.77
N GLU A 27 -8.84 4.68 -15.61
CA GLU A 27 -9.31 4.19 -14.31
C GLU A 27 -8.15 3.89 -13.36
N LEU A 28 -7.13 3.18 -13.83
CA LEU A 28 -5.91 2.89 -13.06
C LEU A 28 -5.20 4.18 -12.65
N ARG A 29 -5.03 5.13 -13.58
CA ARG A 29 -4.40 6.43 -13.31
C ARG A 29 -5.18 7.24 -12.27
N ALA A 30 -6.49 7.31 -12.41
CA ALA A 30 -7.36 8.02 -11.47
C ALA A 30 -7.30 7.40 -10.07
N THR A 31 -7.35 6.08 -9.98
CA THR A 31 -7.27 5.35 -8.70
C THR A 31 -5.88 5.51 -8.05
N ALA A 32 -4.79 5.38 -8.79
CA ALA A 32 -3.44 5.56 -8.28
C ALA A 32 -3.21 6.99 -7.75
N LYS A 33 -3.72 8.00 -8.47
CA LYS A 33 -3.71 9.39 -8.03
C LYS A 33 -4.54 9.61 -6.75
N ALA A 34 -5.69 8.98 -6.64
CA ALA A 34 -6.53 9.07 -5.44
C ALA A 34 -5.87 8.41 -4.23
N LEU A 35 -5.21 7.26 -4.40
CA LEU A 35 -4.45 6.57 -3.36
C LEU A 35 -3.28 7.40 -2.83
N SER A 36 -2.63 8.17 -3.71
CA SER A 36 -1.47 9.03 -3.39
C SER A 36 -1.84 10.49 -3.17
N ALA A 37 -3.10 10.80 -2.81
CA ALA A 37 -3.52 12.16 -2.52
C ALA A 37 -2.72 12.76 -1.34
N SER A 38 -2.30 14.03 -1.46
CA SER A 38 -1.53 14.71 -0.41
C SER A 38 -2.23 14.67 0.94
N GLY A 39 -1.48 14.37 1.99
CA GLY A 39 -2.01 14.24 3.35
C GLY A 39 -2.89 13.00 3.57
N LYS A 40 -2.93 12.06 2.63
CA LYS A 40 -3.61 10.77 2.79
C LYS A 40 -2.66 9.62 2.55
N GLY A 41 -2.90 8.51 3.23
CA GLY A 41 -2.15 7.27 3.02
C GLY A 41 -3.06 6.06 2.97
N VAL A 42 -2.49 4.88 3.02
CA VAL A 42 -3.18 3.59 2.95
C VAL A 42 -3.06 2.85 4.27
N LEU A 43 -4.17 2.41 4.84
CA LEU A 43 -4.16 1.49 5.97
C LEU A 43 -3.87 0.07 5.47
N ALA A 44 -2.80 -0.54 5.95
CA ALA A 44 -2.53 -1.95 5.74
C ALA A 44 -3.23 -2.76 6.86
N ALA A 45 -4.41 -3.30 6.54
CA ALA A 45 -5.22 -4.16 7.40
C ALA A 45 -5.35 -5.57 6.80
N ASP A 46 -4.30 -5.99 6.10
CA ASP A 46 -4.21 -7.19 5.27
C ASP A 46 -3.44 -8.34 5.94
N GLU A 47 -3.29 -8.29 7.25
CA GLU A 47 -2.63 -9.36 7.98
C GLU A 47 -3.36 -10.68 7.74
N SER A 48 -2.59 -11.70 7.31
CA SER A 48 -3.10 -13.08 7.24
C SER A 48 -3.56 -13.57 8.62
N THR A 49 -4.39 -14.58 8.65
CA THR A 49 -4.92 -15.18 9.89
C THR A 49 -3.81 -15.49 10.91
N GLY A 50 -2.63 -15.99 10.47
CA GLY A 50 -1.49 -16.23 11.35
C GLY A 50 -0.83 -14.95 11.85
N THR A 51 -0.75 -13.92 11.01
CA THR A 51 -0.12 -12.64 11.40
C THR A 51 -1.02 -11.83 12.35
N VAL A 52 -2.33 -11.74 12.08
CA VAL A 52 -3.26 -11.06 12.99
C VAL A 52 -3.39 -11.83 14.31
N GLY A 53 -3.30 -13.17 14.27
CA GLY A 53 -3.28 -14.00 15.47
C GLY A 53 -2.12 -13.66 16.42
N LYS A 54 -0.91 -13.42 15.91
CA LYS A 54 0.23 -12.97 16.72
C LYS A 54 -0.03 -11.60 17.35
N ARG A 55 -0.72 -10.70 16.64
CA ARG A 55 -1.09 -9.38 17.19
C ARG A 55 -2.16 -9.48 18.28
N LEU A 56 -3.20 -10.30 18.06
CA LEU A 56 -4.23 -10.56 19.08
C LEU A 56 -3.62 -11.21 20.32
N ALA A 57 -2.74 -12.19 20.15
CA ALA A 57 -2.03 -12.84 21.25
C ALA A 57 -1.21 -11.84 22.09
N SER A 58 -0.62 -10.81 21.48
CA SER A 58 0.15 -9.77 22.21
C SER A 58 -0.69 -8.92 23.17
N ILE A 59 -2.01 -8.95 23.03
CA ILE A 59 -2.98 -8.29 23.89
C ILE A 59 -3.87 -9.29 24.66
N GLY A 60 -3.49 -10.57 24.69
CA GLY A 60 -4.20 -11.62 25.41
C GLY A 60 -5.55 -12.04 24.80
N VAL A 61 -5.74 -11.78 23.49
CA VAL A 61 -6.99 -12.10 22.76
C VAL A 61 -6.80 -13.33 21.90
N GLU A 62 -7.78 -14.22 21.91
CA GLU A 62 -7.80 -15.41 21.06
C GLU A 62 -7.91 -15.06 19.57
N ASN A 63 -7.24 -15.85 18.74
CA ASN A 63 -7.33 -15.73 17.28
C ASN A 63 -8.59 -16.40 16.71
N ALA A 64 -9.76 -15.92 17.12
CA ALA A 64 -11.06 -16.36 16.63
C ALA A 64 -11.57 -15.40 15.52
N LEU A 65 -12.47 -15.90 14.66
CA LEU A 65 -13.03 -15.10 13.56
C LEU A 65 -13.72 -13.83 14.08
N GLU A 66 -14.51 -13.96 15.14
CA GLU A 66 -15.23 -12.84 15.76
C GLU A 66 -14.27 -11.73 16.24
N HIS A 67 -13.12 -12.08 16.79
CA HIS A 67 -12.12 -11.09 17.24
C HIS A 67 -11.42 -10.42 16.05
N ARG A 68 -11.16 -11.15 14.97
CA ARG A 68 -10.60 -10.57 13.74
C ARG A 68 -11.59 -9.62 13.08
N VAL A 69 -12.86 -10.01 12.97
CA VAL A 69 -13.94 -9.16 12.46
C VAL A 69 -14.12 -7.92 13.34
N ALA A 70 -14.17 -8.08 14.66
CA ALA A 70 -14.32 -6.97 15.60
C ALA A 70 -13.16 -5.95 15.48
N LEU A 71 -11.93 -6.43 15.32
CA LEU A 71 -10.78 -5.54 15.06
C LEU A 71 -10.94 -4.76 13.76
N ARG A 72 -11.33 -5.41 12.67
CA ARG A 72 -11.55 -4.75 11.38
C ARG A 72 -12.69 -3.73 11.44
N GLU A 73 -13.80 -4.11 12.05
CA GLU A 73 -14.94 -3.21 12.26
C GLU A 73 -14.54 -1.98 13.07
N LEU A 74 -13.81 -2.15 14.18
CA LEU A 74 -13.28 -1.04 14.98
C LEU A 74 -12.50 -0.04 14.13
N LEU A 75 -11.56 -0.53 13.30
CA LEU A 75 -10.74 0.33 12.43
C LEU A 75 -11.58 1.04 11.37
N PHE A 76 -12.45 0.31 10.65
CA PHE A 76 -13.18 0.82 9.49
C PHE A 76 -14.37 1.70 9.86
N THR A 77 -14.84 1.62 11.11
CA THR A 77 -15.91 2.48 11.62
C THR A 77 -15.41 3.66 12.45
N THR A 78 -14.11 3.82 12.63
CA THR A 78 -13.51 4.95 13.35
C THR A 78 -13.94 6.27 12.69
N PRO A 79 -14.55 7.21 13.45
CA PRO A 79 -15.00 8.50 12.89
C PRO A 79 -13.83 9.34 12.37
N GLY A 80 -13.98 9.86 11.15
CA GLY A 80 -13.04 10.83 10.58
C GLY A 80 -11.74 10.23 10.00
N PHE A 81 -11.51 8.90 10.11
CA PHE A 81 -10.29 8.29 9.57
C PHE A 81 -10.18 8.44 8.03
N GLU A 82 -11.31 8.53 7.35
CA GLU A 82 -11.41 8.75 5.90
C GLU A 82 -10.82 10.08 5.44
N THR A 83 -10.65 11.04 6.33
CA THR A 83 -9.96 12.30 6.02
C THR A 83 -8.46 12.13 5.88
N CYS A 84 -7.89 11.08 6.48
CA CYS A 84 -6.47 10.78 6.55
C CYS A 84 -6.07 9.55 5.72
N VAL A 85 -7.04 8.69 5.39
CA VAL A 85 -6.81 7.40 4.72
C VAL A 85 -7.54 7.40 3.38
N SER A 86 -6.81 7.17 2.30
CA SER A 86 -7.34 7.09 0.93
C SER A 86 -7.81 5.68 0.57
N GLY A 87 -7.20 4.65 1.14
CA GLY A 87 -7.52 3.27 0.85
C GLY A 87 -7.14 2.32 1.99
N VAL A 88 -7.73 1.12 1.96
CA VAL A 88 -7.46 0.05 2.94
C VAL A 88 -7.12 -1.23 2.20
N ILE A 89 -5.97 -1.83 2.51
CA ILE A 89 -5.63 -3.17 2.02
C ILE A 89 -6.33 -4.19 2.91
N LEU A 90 -7.18 -5.00 2.33
CA LEU A 90 -7.92 -6.07 3.01
C LEU A 90 -7.21 -7.43 2.82
N PHE A 91 -7.51 -8.36 3.71
CA PHE A 91 -7.22 -9.78 3.53
C PHE A 91 -8.44 -10.49 2.92
N ASP A 92 -8.28 -11.65 2.29
CA ASP A 92 -9.37 -12.38 1.64
C ASP A 92 -10.57 -12.66 2.58
N GLU A 93 -10.31 -13.10 3.81
CA GLU A 93 -11.35 -13.26 4.83
C GLU A 93 -12.12 -11.94 5.05
N THR A 94 -11.42 -10.83 5.11
CA THR A 94 -11.99 -9.52 5.46
C THR A 94 -12.85 -8.94 4.35
N ILE A 95 -12.43 -9.06 3.09
CA ILE A 95 -13.23 -8.55 1.96
C ILE A 95 -14.55 -9.29 1.80
N ARG A 96 -14.61 -10.55 2.28
CA ARG A 96 -15.81 -11.41 2.28
C ARG A 96 -16.65 -11.27 3.55
N SER A 97 -16.15 -10.53 4.55
CA SER A 97 -16.81 -10.41 5.85
C SER A 97 -17.76 -9.21 5.92
N THR A 98 -18.68 -9.28 6.87
CA THR A 98 -19.61 -8.20 7.25
C THR A 98 -19.34 -7.78 8.69
N GLY A 99 -19.63 -6.52 9.01
CA GLY A 99 -19.67 -6.04 10.38
C GLY A 99 -20.92 -6.51 11.13
N LYS A 100 -21.04 -6.11 12.39
CA LYS A 100 -22.21 -6.45 13.25
C LYS A 100 -23.56 -5.97 12.70
N SER A 101 -23.55 -4.89 11.89
CA SER A 101 -24.75 -4.38 11.21
C SER A 101 -25.20 -5.25 10.03
N GLY A 102 -24.43 -6.25 9.63
CA GLY A 102 -24.65 -7.00 8.40
C GLY A 102 -24.11 -6.31 7.13
N THR A 103 -23.59 -5.07 7.24
CA THR A 103 -22.99 -4.33 6.13
C THR A 103 -21.61 -4.91 5.81
N SER A 104 -21.31 -5.11 4.53
CA SER A 104 -19.98 -5.58 4.11
C SER A 104 -18.89 -4.56 4.43
N PHE A 105 -17.68 -5.00 4.67
CA PHE A 105 -16.57 -4.07 4.89
C PHE A 105 -16.22 -3.26 3.63
N VAL A 106 -16.47 -3.81 2.45
CA VAL A 106 -16.34 -3.06 1.19
C VAL A 106 -17.31 -1.88 1.16
N GLU A 107 -18.59 -2.11 1.48
CA GLU A 107 -19.61 -1.06 1.54
C GLU A 107 -19.32 -0.04 2.65
N THR A 108 -18.87 -0.51 3.83
CA THR A 108 -18.46 0.35 4.95
C THR A 108 -17.35 1.32 4.55
N LEU A 109 -16.38 0.88 3.75
CA LEU A 109 -15.28 1.71 3.26
C LEU A 109 -15.74 2.64 2.13
N THR A 110 -16.42 2.12 1.12
CA THR A 110 -16.83 2.89 -0.07
C THR A 110 -17.83 3.99 0.27
N SER A 111 -18.77 3.76 1.21
CA SER A 111 -19.71 4.79 1.67
C SER A 111 -19.02 5.99 2.34
N ARG A 112 -17.77 5.81 2.79
CA ARG A 112 -16.91 6.87 3.36
C ARG A 112 -15.92 7.45 2.35
N GLY A 113 -15.96 7.01 1.09
CA GLY A 113 -15.02 7.45 0.06
C GLY A 113 -13.61 6.85 0.23
N VAL A 114 -13.45 5.77 0.99
CA VAL A 114 -12.19 5.03 1.16
C VAL A 114 -12.15 3.88 0.17
N ILE A 115 -11.07 3.77 -0.58
CA ILE A 115 -10.91 2.79 -1.66
C ILE A 115 -10.56 1.42 -1.06
N PRO A 116 -11.34 0.35 -1.30
CA PRO A 116 -10.98 -0.99 -0.91
C PRO A 116 -9.86 -1.54 -1.80
N GLY A 117 -8.92 -2.22 -1.19
CA GLY A 117 -7.87 -2.98 -1.87
C GLY A 117 -7.69 -4.35 -1.25
N ILE A 118 -6.83 -5.17 -1.84
CA ILE A 118 -6.71 -6.58 -1.47
C ILE A 118 -5.25 -7.07 -1.54
N LYS A 119 -4.83 -7.81 -0.51
CA LYS A 119 -3.60 -8.60 -0.55
C LYS A 119 -3.82 -9.84 -1.42
N VAL A 120 -3.06 -9.97 -2.50
CA VAL A 120 -3.23 -11.06 -3.46
C VAL A 120 -2.09 -12.08 -3.46
N ASP A 121 -0.97 -11.80 -2.79
CA ASP A 121 0.09 -12.79 -2.62
C ASP A 121 -0.33 -13.92 -1.66
N ALA A 122 0.20 -15.12 -1.87
CA ALA A 122 -0.02 -16.29 -1.02
C ALA A 122 1.08 -16.48 0.05
N GLY A 123 1.90 -15.45 0.28
CA GLY A 123 2.98 -15.45 1.27
C GLY A 123 4.35 -15.83 0.69
N VAL A 124 5.38 -15.61 1.49
CA VAL A 124 6.77 -15.89 1.10
C VAL A 124 7.09 -17.38 1.28
N VAL A 125 7.90 -17.90 0.36
CA VAL A 125 8.43 -19.26 0.37
C VAL A 125 9.94 -19.23 0.14
N ALA A 126 10.65 -20.29 0.51
CA ALA A 126 12.08 -20.40 0.24
C ALA A 126 12.35 -20.33 -1.28
N LEU A 127 13.39 -19.61 -1.67
CA LEU A 127 13.79 -19.46 -3.06
C LEU A 127 14.56 -20.71 -3.51
N PRO A 128 14.08 -21.46 -4.51
CA PRO A 128 14.86 -22.55 -5.09
C PRO A 128 16.22 -22.07 -5.61
N GLY A 129 17.28 -22.75 -5.24
CA GLY A 129 18.66 -22.35 -5.54
C GLY A 129 19.32 -21.39 -4.53
N SER A 130 18.53 -20.78 -3.63
CA SER A 130 19.01 -19.99 -2.48
C SER A 130 18.05 -20.10 -1.30
N PRO A 131 18.02 -21.23 -0.58
CA PRO A 131 16.95 -21.53 0.39
C PRO A 131 16.92 -20.64 1.63
N GLU A 132 17.95 -19.86 1.86
CA GLU A 132 18.00 -18.84 2.91
C GLU A 132 17.37 -17.50 2.48
N GLU A 133 17.09 -17.33 1.20
CA GLU A 133 16.37 -16.20 0.63
C GLU A 133 14.95 -16.59 0.26
N THR A 134 14.12 -15.63 -0.12
CA THR A 134 12.70 -15.92 -0.38
C THR A 134 12.25 -15.40 -1.74
N THR A 135 11.24 -16.08 -2.31
CA THR A 135 10.33 -15.55 -3.31
C THR A 135 8.90 -15.55 -2.75
N THR A 136 7.94 -15.05 -3.51
CA THR A 136 6.55 -14.93 -3.05
C THR A 136 5.63 -15.74 -3.95
N ALA A 137 4.84 -16.63 -3.35
CA ALA A 137 3.87 -17.48 -4.04
C ALA A 137 2.57 -16.73 -4.36
N GLY A 138 1.78 -17.25 -5.31
CA GLY A 138 0.43 -16.78 -5.60
C GLY A 138 0.21 -16.22 -7.01
N LEU A 139 1.16 -16.38 -7.94
CA LEU A 139 0.97 -15.97 -9.34
C LEU A 139 0.00 -16.87 -10.11
N ASP A 140 -0.07 -18.17 -9.74
CA ASP A 140 -0.98 -19.09 -10.39
C ASP A 140 -2.43 -18.73 -10.08
N GLY A 141 -3.29 -18.67 -11.12
CA GLY A 141 -4.68 -18.27 -11.01
C GLY A 141 -4.90 -16.84 -10.53
N LEU A 142 -3.86 -15.98 -10.59
CA LEU A 142 -3.96 -14.61 -10.09
C LEU A 142 -4.95 -13.76 -10.89
N GLY A 143 -5.05 -13.96 -12.21
CA GLY A 143 -5.98 -13.21 -13.06
C GLY A 143 -7.43 -13.41 -12.65
N GLU A 144 -7.85 -14.66 -12.46
CA GLU A 144 -9.20 -15.00 -12.02
C GLU A 144 -9.51 -14.41 -10.63
N ARG A 145 -8.56 -14.51 -9.69
CA ARG A 145 -8.72 -13.91 -8.36
C ARG A 145 -8.81 -12.39 -8.42
N CYS A 146 -8.03 -11.73 -9.27
CA CYS A 146 -8.10 -10.28 -9.45
C CYS A 146 -9.45 -9.85 -10.04
N ALA A 147 -9.99 -10.59 -11.03
CA ALA A 147 -11.29 -10.33 -11.61
C ALA A 147 -12.42 -10.47 -10.56
N GLU A 148 -12.35 -11.51 -9.73
CA GLU A 148 -13.28 -11.72 -8.60
C GLU A 148 -13.23 -10.55 -7.62
N TYR A 149 -12.02 -10.17 -7.14
CA TYR A 149 -11.88 -9.07 -6.20
C TYR A 149 -12.32 -7.72 -6.77
N TYR A 150 -12.07 -7.48 -8.06
CA TYR A 150 -12.59 -6.28 -8.72
C TYR A 150 -14.11 -6.25 -8.73
N ALA A 151 -14.76 -7.39 -9.03
CA ALA A 151 -16.22 -7.53 -8.98
C ALA A 151 -16.77 -7.33 -7.55
N MET A 152 -16.01 -7.71 -6.51
CA MET A 152 -16.36 -7.47 -5.10
C MET A 152 -16.18 -6.00 -4.67
N GLY A 153 -15.58 -5.14 -5.49
CA GLY A 153 -15.41 -3.72 -5.23
C GLY A 153 -13.98 -3.27 -4.93
N ALA A 154 -12.99 -4.17 -4.91
CA ALA A 154 -11.58 -3.77 -4.83
C ALA A 154 -11.16 -2.95 -6.05
N ARG A 155 -10.28 -1.96 -5.85
CA ARG A 155 -9.72 -1.12 -6.93
C ARG A 155 -8.21 -1.10 -6.94
N PHE A 156 -7.57 -1.69 -5.96
CA PHE A 156 -6.12 -1.87 -5.94
C PHE A 156 -5.76 -3.21 -5.28
N ALA A 157 -4.56 -3.68 -5.58
CA ALA A 157 -4.02 -4.90 -5.01
C ALA A 157 -2.64 -4.63 -4.37
N LYS A 158 -2.21 -5.51 -3.47
CA LYS A 158 -0.87 -5.46 -2.87
C LYS A 158 -0.20 -6.82 -2.95
N TRP A 159 1.09 -6.80 -3.30
CA TRP A 159 1.98 -7.96 -3.30
C TRP A 159 3.31 -7.59 -2.68
N ARG A 160 3.73 -8.37 -1.68
CA ARG A 160 4.98 -8.17 -0.95
C ARG A 160 6.03 -9.18 -1.39
N ALA A 161 7.16 -8.70 -1.87
CA ALA A 161 8.41 -9.45 -1.96
C ALA A 161 9.29 -9.13 -0.76
N VAL A 162 10.07 -10.10 -0.29
CA VAL A 162 10.92 -9.95 0.89
C VAL A 162 12.35 -10.29 0.54
N LEU A 163 13.26 -9.34 0.76
CA LEU A 163 14.68 -9.49 0.59
C LEU A 163 15.39 -9.20 1.93
N LYS A 164 16.47 -9.90 2.22
CA LYS A 164 17.28 -9.64 3.42
C LYS A 164 18.69 -9.19 3.05
N ILE A 165 19.30 -8.40 3.91
CA ILE A 165 20.71 -8.05 3.81
C ILE A 165 21.52 -8.99 4.72
N ASP A 166 22.50 -9.64 4.14
CA ASP A 166 23.55 -10.38 4.84
C ASP A 166 24.85 -10.19 4.05
N VAL A 167 25.66 -9.24 4.51
CA VAL A 167 26.89 -8.85 3.79
C VAL A 167 27.86 -10.01 3.65
N ALA A 168 27.99 -10.83 4.69
CA ALA A 168 28.91 -11.97 4.69
C ALA A 168 28.53 -13.04 3.65
N LYS A 169 27.22 -13.19 3.36
CA LYS A 169 26.69 -14.12 2.37
C LYS A 169 26.45 -13.49 1.01
N GLY A 170 26.64 -12.19 0.86
CA GLY A 170 26.35 -11.45 -0.38
C GLY A 170 24.85 -11.34 -0.67
N PHE A 171 23.99 -11.36 0.34
CA PHE A 171 22.54 -11.20 0.18
C PHE A 171 22.10 -9.72 0.20
N PRO A 172 21.02 -9.37 -0.56
CA PRO A 172 20.28 -10.26 -1.47
C PRO A 172 21.15 -10.65 -2.68
N SER A 173 21.07 -11.94 -3.04
CA SER A 173 21.80 -12.47 -4.21
C SER A 173 21.21 -11.91 -5.52
N ALA A 174 21.96 -12.01 -6.62
CA ALA A 174 21.45 -11.65 -7.94
C ALA A 174 20.21 -12.48 -8.31
N LEU A 175 20.18 -13.76 -7.92
CA LEU A 175 19.01 -14.64 -8.13
C LEU A 175 17.77 -14.09 -7.40
N ALA A 176 17.90 -13.78 -6.11
CA ALA A 176 16.77 -13.27 -5.33
C ALA A 176 16.25 -11.93 -5.84
N VAL A 177 17.15 -11.03 -6.23
CA VAL A 177 16.77 -9.73 -6.81
C VAL A 177 16.02 -9.90 -8.12
N THR A 178 16.54 -10.75 -9.04
CA THR A 178 15.94 -10.97 -10.36
C THR A 178 14.58 -11.66 -10.24
N GLU A 179 14.48 -12.72 -9.44
CA GLU A 179 13.24 -13.47 -9.26
C GLU A 179 12.13 -12.61 -8.65
N ASN A 180 12.43 -11.90 -7.57
CA ASN A 180 11.43 -11.03 -6.94
C ASN A 180 11.04 -9.84 -7.83
N ALA A 181 11.97 -9.26 -8.60
CA ALA A 181 11.67 -8.21 -9.56
C ALA A 181 10.71 -8.69 -10.66
N ASN A 182 10.97 -9.87 -11.25
CA ASN A 182 10.10 -10.47 -12.25
C ASN A 182 8.73 -10.85 -11.69
N ALA A 183 8.67 -11.42 -10.49
CA ALA A 183 7.41 -11.75 -9.83
C ALA A 183 6.56 -10.51 -9.58
N LEU A 184 7.17 -9.42 -9.08
CA LEU A 184 6.49 -8.14 -8.87
C LEU A 184 5.98 -7.51 -10.17
N ALA A 185 6.76 -7.59 -11.25
CA ALA A 185 6.36 -7.06 -12.55
C ALA A 185 5.20 -7.87 -13.16
N ARG A 186 5.28 -9.20 -13.11
CA ARG A 186 4.22 -10.10 -13.56
C ARG A 186 2.93 -9.91 -12.77
N TYR A 187 3.02 -9.81 -11.45
CA TYR A 187 1.90 -9.47 -10.59
C TYR A 187 1.26 -8.13 -11.00
N ALA A 188 2.09 -7.09 -11.22
CA ALA A 188 1.60 -5.75 -11.52
C ALA A 188 0.78 -5.72 -12.83
N THR A 189 1.27 -6.35 -13.89
CA THR A 189 0.56 -6.40 -15.19
C THR A 189 -0.74 -7.20 -15.08
N ILE A 190 -0.74 -8.36 -14.41
CA ILE A 190 -1.97 -9.13 -14.18
C ILE A 190 -3.03 -8.30 -13.43
N CYS A 191 -2.64 -7.54 -12.41
CA CYS A 191 -3.55 -6.65 -11.69
C CYS A 191 -4.12 -5.57 -12.61
N GLN A 192 -3.27 -4.90 -13.40
CA GLN A 192 -3.69 -3.83 -14.31
C GLN A 192 -4.63 -4.32 -15.41
N GLU A 193 -4.40 -5.48 -15.97
CA GLU A 193 -5.31 -6.15 -16.92
C GLU A 193 -6.70 -6.37 -16.33
N ASN A 194 -6.78 -6.59 -15.01
CA ASN A 194 -8.03 -6.80 -14.27
C ASN A 194 -8.56 -5.54 -13.55
N GLY A 195 -8.00 -4.33 -13.82
CA GLY A 195 -8.50 -3.05 -13.29
C GLY A 195 -8.08 -2.73 -11.87
N LEU A 196 -7.13 -3.45 -11.32
CA LEU A 196 -6.58 -3.19 -10.00
C LEU A 196 -5.25 -2.44 -10.11
N VAL A 197 -5.14 -1.31 -9.39
CA VAL A 197 -3.86 -0.61 -9.25
C VAL A 197 -2.91 -1.48 -8.41
N PRO A 198 -1.75 -1.91 -8.93
CA PRO A 198 -0.81 -2.67 -8.14
C PRO A 198 -0.04 -1.79 -7.15
N ILE A 199 -0.06 -2.12 -5.87
CA ILE A 199 0.93 -1.67 -4.90
C ILE A 199 2.10 -2.66 -4.93
N VAL A 200 3.21 -2.22 -5.50
CA VAL A 200 4.44 -3.01 -5.63
C VAL A 200 5.29 -2.82 -4.38
N GLU A 201 5.47 -3.89 -3.59
CA GLU A 201 6.14 -3.84 -2.28
C GLU A 201 7.42 -4.70 -2.26
N PRO A 202 8.56 -4.17 -2.76
CA PRO A 202 9.86 -4.82 -2.65
C PRO A 202 10.48 -4.48 -1.29
N GLU A 203 10.10 -5.20 -0.24
CA GLU A 203 10.60 -4.93 1.12
C GLU A 203 11.99 -5.51 1.33
N ILE A 204 12.93 -4.65 1.69
CA ILE A 204 14.24 -5.02 2.20
C ILE A 204 14.17 -4.98 3.72
N LEU A 205 14.36 -6.13 4.37
CA LEU A 205 14.27 -6.24 5.82
C LEU A 205 15.36 -5.41 6.50
N MET A 206 15.00 -4.76 7.59
CA MET A 206 15.94 -4.05 8.43
C MET A 206 16.64 -4.95 9.47
N ASP A 207 16.36 -6.26 9.45
CA ASP A 207 17.06 -7.23 10.29
C ASP A 207 18.53 -7.33 9.89
N GLY A 208 19.42 -7.46 10.88
CA GLY A 208 20.87 -7.55 10.66
C GLY A 208 21.65 -6.40 11.27
N ASP A 209 22.95 -6.34 10.97
CA ASP A 209 23.93 -5.40 11.53
C ASP A 209 24.55 -4.49 10.47
N HIS A 210 24.01 -4.48 9.25
CA HIS A 210 24.48 -3.65 8.15
C HIS A 210 24.36 -2.14 8.46
N ASP A 211 25.28 -1.35 7.95
CA ASP A 211 25.18 0.11 8.02
C ASP A 211 24.19 0.68 6.99
N ILE A 212 23.85 1.96 7.12
CA ILE A 212 22.87 2.62 6.27
C ILE A 212 23.31 2.72 4.80
N ASN A 213 24.61 2.79 4.50
CA ASN A 213 25.13 2.85 3.13
C ASN A 213 24.91 1.52 2.41
N VAL A 214 25.09 0.40 3.11
CA VAL A 214 24.76 -0.93 2.56
C VAL A 214 23.29 -1.01 2.22
N CYS A 215 22.40 -0.57 3.11
CA CYS A 215 20.97 -0.53 2.83
C CYS A 215 20.64 0.39 1.64
N PHE A 216 21.30 1.53 1.54
CA PHE A 216 21.17 2.46 0.42
C PHE A 216 21.50 1.80 -0.92
N ASP A 217 22.66 1.15 -1.02
CA ASP A 217 23.10 0.49 -2.25
C ASP A 217 22.20 -0.70 -2.62
N VAL A 218 21.77 -1.49 -1.64
CA VAL A 218 20.84 -2.59 -1.86
C VAL A 218 19.48 -2.05 -2.33
N THR A 219 18.98 -0.97 -1.72
CA THR A 219 17.70 -0.33 -2.11
C THR A 219 17.74 0.12 -3.56
N ARG A 220 18.81 0.80 -3.98
CA ARG A 220 18.97 1.22 -5.38
C ARG A 220 18.99 0.03 -6.34
N ARG A 221 19.81 -0.98 -6.05
CA ARG A 221 19.93 -2.19 -6.88
C ARG A 221 18.61 -2.94 -7.02
N VAL A 222 17.87 -3.10 -5.92
CA VAL A 222 16.58 -3.80 -5.93
C VAL A 222 15.54 -3.02 -6.71
N HIS A 223 15.41 -1.71 -6.47
CA HIS A 223 14.41 -0.89 -7.17
C HIS A 223 14.75 -0.72 -8.65
N ASP A 224 16.02 -0.60 -9.03
CA ASP A 224 16.41 -0.57 -10.44
C ASP A 224 16.01 -1.87 -11.16
N ALA A 225 16.25 -3.03 -10.56
CA ALA A 225 15.81 -4.31 -11.10
C ALA A 225 14.28 -4.40 -11.21
N VAL A 226 13.55 -3.95 -10.19
CA VAL A 226 12.07 -3.92 -10.18
C VAL A 226 11.53 -3.04 -11.30
N PHE A 227 12.04 -1.80 -11.46
CA PHE A 227 11.56 -0.91 -12.52
C PHE A 227 12.01 -1.34 -13.92
N SER A 228 13.15 -2.01 -14.04
CA SER A 228 13.56 -2.66 -15.30
C SER A 228 12.60 -3.78 -15.68
N ALA A 229 12.24 -4.65 -14.74
CA ALA A 229 11.26 -5.70 -14.96
C ALA A 229 9.86 -5.15 -15.27
N LEU A 230 9.37 -4.15 -14.52
CA LEU A 230 8.08 -3.49 -14.77
C LEU A 230 8.00 -2.94 -16.20
N ARG A 231 9.05 -2.27 -16.69
CA ARG A 231 9.11 -1.78 -18.07
C ARG A 231 9.14 -2.92 -19.09
N ALA A 232 9.91 -3.97 -18.85
CA ALA A 232 9.98 -5.13 -19.73
C ALA A 232 8.63 -5.86 -19.85
N HIS A 233 7.83 -5.89 -18.79
CA HIS A 233 6.48 -6.44 -18.78
C HIS A 233 5.40 -5.47 -19.30
N GLY A 234 5.75 -4.24 -19.65
CA GLY A 234 4.80 -3.24 -20.15
C GLY A 234 3.86 -2.67 -19.08
N ALA A 235 4.25 -2.71 -17.81
CA ALA A 235 3.42 -2.16 -16.73
C ALA A 235 3.20 -0.65 -16.88
N GLN A 236 1.97 -0.20 -16.66
CA GLN A 236 1.60 1.22 -16.66
C GLN A 236 2.09 1.89 -15.36
N LEU A 237 3.17 2.66 -15.42
CA LEU A 237 3.81 3.24 -14.23
C LEU A 237 2.97 4.32 -13.54
N ASP A 238 2.17 5.08 -14.28
CA ASP A 238 1.25 6.09 -13.72
C ASP A 238 -0.08 5.48 -13.19
N GLY A 239 -0.21 4.16 -13.35
CA GLY A 239 -1.30 3.33 -12.81
C GLY A 239 -0.84 2.37 -11.71
N MET A 240 0.24 2.68 -10.97
CA MET A 240 0.75 1.86 -9.86
C MET A 240 1.15 2.72 -8.65
N ILE A 241 1.41 2.07 -7.54
CA ILE A 241 2.00 2.67 -6.32
C ILE A 241 3.24 1.85 -5.92
N LEU A 242 4.31 2.54 -5.54
CA LEU A 242 5.47 1.89 -4.92
C LEU A 242 5.32 1.90 -3.40
N LYS A 243 5.56 0.75 -2.75
CA LYS A 243 5.56 0.62 -1.29
C LYS A 243 6.90 0.08 -0.78
N PRO A 244 7.92 0.92 -0.64
CA PRO A 244 9.22 0.50 -0.17
C PRO A 244 9.33 0.62 1.36
N ASN A 245 10.38 -0.01 1.92
CA ASN A 245 10.91 0.37 3.23
C ASN A 245 11.67 1.71 3.12
N MET A 246 11.95 2.33 4.26
CA MET A 246 12.92 3.42 4.35
C MET A 246 14.34 2.84 4.39
N VAL A 247 15.34 3.61 3.95
CA VAL A 247 16.76 3.24 4.03
C VAL A 247 17.21 3.43 5.46
N THR A 248 17.56 2.32 6.14
CA THR A 248 17.94 2.31 7.55
C THR A 248 19.19 1.45 7.76
N ALA A 249 19.94 1.72 8.83
CA ALA A 249 20.86 0.72 9.34
C ALA A 249 20.09 -0.50 9.86
N GLY A 250 20.75 -1.65 9.92
CA GLY A 250 20.20 -2.88 10.46
C GLY A 250 19.80 -2.74 11.93
N SER A 251 18.79 -3.49 12.35
CA SER A 251 18.21 -3.39 13.70
C SER A 251 19.20 -3.72 14.83
N SER A 252 20.26 -4.47 14.53
CA SER A 252 21.35 -4.80 15.46
C SER A 252 22.58 -3.88 15.32
N HIS A 253 22.55 -2.93 14.37
CA HIS A 253 23.66 -1.98 14.19
C HIS A 253 23.64 -0.91 15.28
N PRO A 254 24.81 -0.43 15.78
CA PRO A 254 24.86 0.61 16.82
C PRO A 254 24.13 1.92 16.45
N LYS A 255 24.01 2.22 15.16
CA LYS A 255 23.25 3.38 14.62
C LYS A 255 21.82 3.04 14.17
N ALA A 256 21.23 1.96 14.65
CA ALA A 256 19.85 1.62 14.31
C ALA A 256 18.81 2.64 14.81
N GLN A 257 19.16 3.45 15.80
CA GLN A 257 18.28 4.42 16.45
C GLN A 257 18.90 5.82 16.43
N GLY A 258 18.05 6.85 16.38
CA GLY A 258 18.47 8.24 16.63
C GLY A 258 19.08 8.99 15.44
N PHE A 259 18.96 8.47 14.22
CA PHE A 259 19.50 9.09 13.00
C PHE A 259 18.43 9.40 11.96
N ASP A 260 17.28 9.93 12.39
CA ASP A 260 16.08 10.09 11.56
C ASP A 260 16.29 11.03 10.37
N ASP A 261 17.14 12.07 10.52
CA ASP A 261 17.52 12.96 9.42
C ASP A 261 18.31 12.24 8.32
N GLU A 262 19.28 11.40 8.72
CA GLU A 262 20.09 10.59 7.80
C GLU A 262 19.20 9.56 7.07
N VAL A 263 18.29 8.90 7.80
CA VAL A 263 17.31 7.98 7.22
C VAL A 263 16.42 8.68 6.19
N ALA A 264 15.91 9.86 6.50
CA ALA A 264 15.06 10.63 5.58
C ALA A 264 15.81 11.03 4.31
N GLU A 265 17.03 11.56 4.45
CA GLU A 265 17.88 11.98 3.33
C GLU A 265 18.27 10.80 2.44
N MET A 266 18.82 9.74 3.03
CA MET A 266 19.27 8.56 2.28
C MET A 266 18.10 7.85 1.59
N THR A 267 16.93 7.81 2.22
CA THR A 267 15.73 7.23 1.61
C THR A 267 15.31 7.98 0.35
N VAL A 268 15.14 9.31 0.44
CA VAL A 268 14.71 10.10 -0.73
C VAL A 268 15.77 10.07 -1.83
N ARG A 269 17.05 10.14 -1.46
CA ARG A 269 18.15 10.07 -2.41
C ARG A 269 18.19 8.73 -3.15
N ALA A 270 18.09 7.59 -2.42
CA ALA A 270 18.07 6.27 -3.05
C ALA A 270 16.94 6.12 -4.06
N LEU A 271 15.73 6.59 -3.69
CA LEU A 271 14.56 6.51 -4.57
C LEU A 271 14.67 7.45 -5.77
N ALA A 272 15.22 8.66 -5.58
CA ALA A 272 15.37 9.64 -6.66
C ALA A 272 16.30 9.18 -7.79
N GLU A 273 17.24 8.29 -7.49
CA GLU A 273 18.16 7.75 -8.49
C GLU A 273 17.50 6.69 -9.40
N VAL A 274 16.45 5.99 -8.94
CA VAL A 274 15.94 4.80 -9.64
C VAL A 274 14.43 4.79 -9.89
N VAL A 275 13.63 5.55 -9.12
CA VAL A 275 12.16 5.54 -9.27
C VAL A 275 11.73 6.52 -10.35
N PRO A 276 11.03 6.05 -11.41
CA PRO A 276 10.57 6.93 -12.49
C PRO A 276 9.59 8.01 -12.00
N PRO A 277 9.69 9.24 -12.53
CA PRO A 277 8.76 10.34 -12.18
C PRO A 277 7.31 10.09 -12.54
N ALA A 278 7.04 9.12 -13.41
CA ALA A 278 5.67 8.73 -13.79
C ALA A 278 4.89 8.04 -12.65
N VAL A 279 5.58 7.47 -11.66
CA VAL A 279 4.93 6.84 -10.49
C VAL A 279 4.23 7.93 -9.66
N PRO A 280 2.92 7.85 -9.39
CA PRO A 280 2.22 8.96 -8.72
C PRO A 280 2.53 9.05 -7.22
N GLY A 281 2.87 7.94 -6.57
CA GLY A 281 3.11 7.92 -5.13
C GLY A 281 4.06 6.82 -4.66
N VAL A 282 4.84 7.18 -3.65
CA VAL A 282 5.67 6.29 -2.84
C VAL A 282 5.08 6.26 -1.44
N LEU A 283 4.48 5.15 -1.07
CA LEU A 283 3.78 4.95 0.20
C LEU A 283 4.57 3.95 1.05
N PHE A 284 5.35 4.46 2.00
CA PHE A 284 6.28 3.65 2.79
C PHE A 284 5.59 2.60 3.66
N LEU A 285 6.21 1.44 3.81
CA LEU A 285 5.89 0.51 4.89
C LEU A 285 6.56 0.97 6.21
N SER A 286 6.09 0.47 7.35
CA SER A 286 6.62 0.79 8.68
C SER A 286 7.38 -0.35 9.35
N GLY A 287 7.80 -1.36 8.58
CA GLY A 287 8.44 -2.57 9.09
C GLY A 287 9.62 -2.25 10.03
N GLY A 288 9.60 -2.83 11.23
CA GLY A 288 10.65 -2.67 12.23
C GLY A 288 10.71 -1.33 12.96
N GLN A 289 9.99 -0.29 12.50
CA GLN A 289 9.96 1.03 13.12
C GLN A 289 8.88 1.14 14.18
N THR A 290 9.10 1.99 15.19
CA THR A 290 8.04 2.42 16.12
C THR A 290 7.04 3.36 15.42
N GLU A 291 5.87 3.57 16.04
CA GLU A 291 4.89 4.53 15.54
C GLU A 291 5.45 5.95 15.38
N ALA A 292 6.26 6.39 16.34
CA ALA A 292 6.90 7.70 16.31
C ALA A 292 7.94 7.78 15.17
N GLN A 293 8.88 6.86 15.12
CA GLN A 293 9.91 6.84 14.07
C GLN A 293 9.32 6.87 12.65
N ALA A 294 8.30 6.02 12.39
CA ALA A 294 7.67 6.00 11.08
C ALA A 294 7.02 7.33 10.70
N THR A 295 6.41 8.03 11.67
CA THR A 295 5.79 9.34 11.48
C THR A 295 6.83 10.45 11.31
N ASP A 296 7.83 10.49 12.18
CA ASP A 296 8.82 11.57 12.22
C ASP A 296 9.72 11.54 10.97
N ARG A 297 10.15 10.35 10.55
CA ARG A 297 10.91 10.15 9.30
C ARG A 297 10.10 10.57 8.06
N LEU A 298 8.81 10.21 8.00
CA LEU A 298 7.95 10.66 6.92
C LEU A 298 7.80 12.19 6.92
N ALA A 299 7.62 12.79 8.09
CA ALA A 299 7.55 14.25 8.23
C ALA A 299 8.85 14.94 7.78
N LEU A 300 10.01 14.37 8.14
CA LEU A 300 11.31 14.89 7.71
C LEU A 300 11.47 14.84 6.19
N MET A 301 11.11 13.72 5.54
CA MET A 301 11.14 13.60 4.08
C MET A 301 10.24 14.62 3.37
N ASN A 302 9.11 14.98 3.96
CA ASN A 302 8.17 15.95 3.37
C ASN A 302 8.49 17.42 3.72
N LYS A 303 9.18 17.68 4.83
CA LYS A 303 9.58 19.03 5.27
C LYS A 303 10.87 19.53 4.62
N LYS A 304 11.81 18.63 4.36
CA LYS A 304 13.05 18.97 3.66
C LYS A 304 12.72 19.28 2.21
N ASP A 305 13.30 20.33 1.66
CA ASP A 305 13.10 20.76 0.26
C ASP A 305 13.82 19.79 -0.69
N PHE A 306 13.36 18.53 -0.69
CA PHE A 306 13.82 17.51 -1.63
C PHE A 306 13.15 17.73 -2.97
N ARG A 307 13.58 18.80 -3.71
CA ARG A 307 13.06 19.16 -5.05
C ARG A 307 13.15 18.04 -6.08
N ILE A 308 13.93 17.00 -5.79
CA ILE A 308 14.15 15.85 -6.67
C ILE A 308 13.07 14.77 -6.57
N ALA A 309 12.17 14.84 -5.57
CA ALA A 309 11.09 13.84 -5.42
C ALA A 309 9.80 14.31 -6.12
N PRO A 310 9.49 13.82 -7.33
CA PRO A 310 8.29 14.21 -8.06
C PRO A 310 7.01 13.54 -7.53
N TRP A 311 7.17 12.44 -6.79
CA TRP A 311 6.07 11.62 -6.25
C TRP A 311 5.51 12.21 -4.96
N THR A 312 4.27 11.87 -4.65
CA THR A 312 3.75 12.04 -3.28
C THR A 312 4.46 11.05 -2.36
N LEU A 313 5.09 11.53 -1.29
CA LEU A 313 5.64 10.70 -0.22
C LEU A 313 4.59 10.57 0.88
N SER A 314 4.13 9.34 1.14
CA SER A 314 3.09 9.07 2.12
C SER A 314 3.30 7.71 2.78
N PHE A 315 2.29 7.17 3.42
CA PHE A 315 2.35 5.95 4.20
C PHE A 315 1.42 4.85 3.69
N SER A 316 1.84 3.60 3.84
CA SER A 316 0.99 2.42 3.79
C SER A 316 1.30 1.55 5.00
N TYR A 317 0.83 2.00 6.16
CA TYR A 317 1.23 1.46 7.45
C TYR A 317 0.23 0.43 7.98
N GLY A 318 0.76 -0.63 8.57
CA GLY A 318 0.04 -1.58 9.41
C GLY A 318 0.29 -1.27 10.89
N ARG A 319 1.43 -1.72 11.44
CA ARG A 319 1.76 -1.56 12.86
C ARG A 319 1.80 -0.11 13.32
N ALA A 320 2.38 0.79 12.55
CA ALA A 320 2.50 2.19 12.93
C ALA A 320 1.17 2.98 12.96
N LEU A 321 0.08 2.38 12.46
CA LEU A 321 -1.28 2.90 12.64
C LEU A 321 -2.07 2.14 13.71
N GLN A 322 -1.72 0.89 14.00
CA GLN A 322 -2.60 -0.02 14.76
C GLN A 322 -2.06 -0.37 16.16
N ALA A 323 -0.76 -0.17 16.47
CA ALA A 323 -0.18 -0.71 17.70
C ALA A 323 -0.80 -0.11 18.96
N SER A 324 -0.90 1.22 19.05
CA SER A 324 -1.55 1.90 20.18
C SER A 324 -3.07 1.64 20.22
N CYS A 325 -3.73 1.54 19.08
CA CYS A 325 -5.14 1.16 18.97
C CYS A 325 -5.38 -0.26 19.54
N LEU A 326 -4.60 -1.25 19.12
CA LEU A 326 -4.69 -2.63 19.63
C LEU A 326 -4.50 -2.68 21.15
N LYS A 327 -3.48 -1.98 21.65
CA LYS A 327 -3.21 -1.90 23.10
C LYS A 327 -4.37 -1.27 23.87
N ALA A 328 -4.96 -0.20 23.33
CA ALA A 328 -6.11 0.46 23.96
C ALA A 328 -7.37 -0.41 23.92
N TRP A 329 -7.56 -1.18 22.84
CA TRP A 329 -8.71 -2.07 22.70
C TRP A 329 -8.68 -3.25 23.69
N GLY A 330 -7.55 -3.99 23.75
CA GLY A 330 -7.41 -5.18 24.59
C GLY A 330 -8.48 -6.24 24.36
N GLY A 331 -9.14 -6.25 23.20
CA GLY A 331 -10.21 -7.21 22.88
C GLY A 331 -11.57 -6.92 23.54
N LYS A 332 -11.74 -5.80 24.22
CA LYS A 332 -12.91 -5.51 25.04
C LYS A 332 -13.86 -4.53 24.36
N ALA A 333 -15.16 -4.82 24.44
CA ALA A 333 -16.21 -4.00 23.82
C ALA A 333 -16.28 -2.58 24.42
N GLU A 334 -16.09 -2.46 25.73
CA GLU A 334 -16.08 -1.18 26.46
C GLU A 334 -14.90 -0.27 26.06
N ASN A 335 -13.84 -0.83 25.50
CA ASN A 335 -12.65 -0.08 25.08
C ASN A 335 -12.69 0.38 23.61
N VAL A 336 -13.73 0.06 22.85
CA VAL A 336 -13.81 0.38 21.41
C VAL A 336 -13.61 1.87 21.16
N LYS A 337 -14.28 2.74 21.93
CA LYS A 337 -14.13 4.19 21.78
C LYS A 337 -12.69 4.66 22.02
N ALA A 338 -12.05 4.22 23.07
CA ALA A 338 -10.67 4.58 23.39
C ALA A 338 -9.69 4.09 22.30
N ALA A 339 -9.93 2.90 21.77
CA ALA A 339 -9.12 2.35 20.67
C ALA A 339 -9.32 3.12 19.37
N GLN A 340 -10.55 3.53 19.05
CA GLN A 340 -10.84 4.38 17.90
C GLN A 340 -10.18 5.76 18.01
N ASP A 341 -10.19 6.36 19.20
CA ASP A 341 -9.51 7.63 19.45
C ASP A 341 -7.99 7.51 19.25
N ALA A 342 -7.39 6.42 19.75
CA ALA A 342 -5.97 6.13 19.52
C ALA A 342 -5.66 5.94 18.04
N PHE A 343 -6.50 5.20 17.30
CA PHE A 343 -6.34 5.01 15.86
C PHE A 343 -6.49 6.33 15.08
N ALA A 344 -7.51 7.13 15.40
CA ALA A 344 -7.74 8.43 14.76
C ALA A 344 -6.54 9.38 14.99
N ALA A 345 -5.98 9.39 16.21
CA ALA A 345 -4.78 10.18 16.52
C ALA A 345 -3.57 9.74 15.67
N ARG A 346 -3.36 8.43 15.48
CA ARG A 346 -2.29 7.93 14.60
C ARG A 346 -2.54 8.26 13.12
N CYS A 347 -3.78 8.13 12.65
CA CYS A 347 -4.16 8.54 11.29
C CYS A 347 -3.87 10.02 11.06
N LYS A 348 -4.26 10.89 12.00
CA LYS A 348 -4.02 12.33 11.92
C LYS A 348 -2.55 12.68 11.91
N ALA A 349 -1.74 12.09 12.81
CA ALA A 349 -0.30 12.34 12.89
C ALA A 349 0.41 11.97 11.57
N ASN A 350 0.09 10.81 10.99
CA ASN A 350 0.68 10.39 9.72
C ASN A 350 0.15 11.18 8.52
N SER A 351 -1.13 11.60 8.56
CA SER A 351 -1.69 12.52 7.56
C SER A 351 -0.94 13.86 7.56
N ASP A 352 -0.68 14.43 8.75
CA ASP A 352 0.07 15.68 8.87
C ASP A 352 1.53 15.51 8.41
N ALA A 353 2.17 14.37 8.72
CA ALA A 353 3.50 14.03 8.24
C ALA A 353 3.59 13.84 6.71
N ALA A 354 2.49 13.47 6.06
CA ALA A 354 2.40 13.28 4.61
C ALA A 354 2.02 14.57 3.84
N LYS A 355 1.86 15.69 4.52
CA LYS A 355 1.64 17.00 3.89
C LYS A 355 2.99 17.63 3.52
N ARG A 356 3.05 18.14 2.31
CA ARG A 356 4.21 18.85 1.76
C ARG A 356 4.00 20.34 1.92
#